data_4eb77194464f554bc2d8ccf6f5937392
#
_entry.id   4eb77194464f554bc2d8ccf6f5937392
#
_cell.length_a   1.000
_cell.length_b   1.000
_cell.length_c   1.000
_cell.angle_alpha   90.00
_cell.angle_beta   90.00
_cell.angle_gamma   90.00
#
_symmetry.space_group_name_H-M   'P 1'
#
loop_
_entity.id
_entity.type
_entity.pdbx_description
1 polymer ?
#
loop_
_entity_poly.entity_id
_entity_poly.type
_entity_poly.pdbx_seq_one_letter_code
_entity_poly.pdbx_strand_id
1 'polypeptide(L)'
;MGLFDIFKKKEKTIVTIYSPMNGKVIELKEVPDEAFAQKMVGDGCAIEPDKGIICSPIDGQLMNIFPTNHAIIFETIDGLEMIVHFGIDTVKLDGKGFQKLREAGPIKVGDEIIKYNLDEIKDGVPSTRSPIIINNMEKVEKIEILS
;
A
#
# COMPACT_ATOMS: atom_id res chain seq x y z
N MET A 1 5.57 -11.57 8.05
CA MET A 1 5.74 -10.66 9.18
C MET A 1 4.82 -9.45 9.02
N GLY A 2 4.16 -9.03 10.09
CA GLY A 2 3.23 -7.92 10.05
C GLY A 2 3.90 -6.58 9.86
N LEU A 3 3.26 -5.67 9.11
CA LEU A 3 3.69 -4.29 8.88
C LEU A 3 3.13 -3.36 9.95
N PHE A 4 1.84 -3.44 10.20
CA PHE A 4 1.19 -2.69 11.27
C PHE A 4 -0.13 -3.37 11.66
N ASP A 5 -0.56 -3.10 12.90
CA ASP A 5 -1.83 -3.57 13.43
C ASP A 5 -2.83 -2.42 13.50
N ILE A 6 -4.08 -2.72 13.20
CA ILE A 6 -5.18 -1.77 13.24
C ILE A 6 -6.14 -2.18 14.35
N PHE A 7 -6.46 -1.24 15.24
CA PHE A 7 -7.38 -1.44 16.35
C PHE A 7 -8.73 -0.84 16.00
N LYS A 8 -9.73 -1.69 15.82
CA LYS A 8 -11.07 -1.29 15.39
C LYS A 8 -11.89 -0.80 16.57
N LYS A 9 -12.60 0.30 16.37
CA LYS A 9 -13.34 1.00 17.44
C LYS A 9 -14.44 0.17 18.10
N LYS A 10 -15.27 -0.50 17.30
CA LYS A 10 -16.48 -1.16 17.82
C LYS A 10 -16.24 -2.58 18.33
N GLU A 11 -15.37 -3.30 17.69
CA GLU A 11 -15.18 -4.73 17.95
C GLU A 11 -13.95 -5.03 18.79
N LYS A 12 -13.11 -4.02 19.02
CA LYS A 12 -11.82 -4.18 19.72
C LYS A 12 -10.98 -5.30 19.12
N THR A 13 -11.07 -5.45 17.81
CA THR A 13 -10.38 -6.49 17.05
C THR A 13 -9.09 -5.90 16.48
N ILE A 14 -8.05 -6.72 16.47
CA ILE A 14 -6.78 -6.35 15.86
C ILE A 14 -6.74 -6.93 14.44
N VAL A 15 -6.47 -6.08 13.46
CA VAL A 15 -6.24 -6.49 12.08
C VAL A 15 -4.79 -6.23 11.74
N THR A 16 -4.05 -7.28 11.39
CA THR A 16 -2.64 -7.16 11.01
C THR A 16 -2.51 -6.95 9.51
N ILE A 17 -1.78 -5.92 9.13
CA ILE A 17 -1.46 -5.63 7.75
C ILE A 17 0.00 -6.02 7.52
N TYR A 18 0.24 -6.83 6.51
CA TYR A 18 1.58 -7.30 6.15
C TYR A 18 2.20 -6.37 5.12
N SER A 19 3.53 -6.40 5.01
CA SER A 19 4.21 -5.57 4.03
C SER A 19 3.89 -6.05 2.60
N PRO A 20 3.43 -5.14 1.72
CA PRO A 20 3.13 -5.52 0.33
C PRO A 20 4.37 -5.64 -0.55
N MET A 21 5.52 -5.19 -0.09
CA MET A 21 6.76 -5.25 -0.87
C MET A 21 7.97 -5.28 0.06
N ASN A 22 9.09 -5.73 -0.46
CA ASN A 22 10.36 -5.69 0.28
C ASN A 22 10.85 -4.25 0.37
N GLY A 23 11.41 -3.88 1.51
CA GLY A 23 11.96 -2.55 1.69
C GLY A 23 11.97 -2.12 3.15
N LYS A 24 12.31 -0.86 3.35
CA LYS A 24 12.41 -0.26 4.68
C LYS A 24 11.10 0.44 5.03
N VAL A 25 10.55 0.15 6.20
CA VAL A 25 9.37 0.84 6.72
C VAL A 25 9.77 2.23 7.19
N ILE A 26 9.05 3.25 6.73
CA ILE A 26 9.28 4.64 7.10
C ILE A 26 7.93 5.29 7.48
N GLU A 27 8.01 6.46 8.13
CA GLU A 27 6.81 7.20 8.49
C GLU A 27 6.24 7.94 7.28
N LEU A 28 4.91 8.15 7.25
CA LEU A 28 4.26 8.88 6.16
C LEU A 28 4.82 10.30 5.97
N LYS A 29 5.23 10.96 7.04
CA LYS A 29 5.82 12.32 6.97
C LYS A 29 7.10 12.37 6.12
N GLU A 30 7.74 11.23 5.88
CA GLU A 30 8.95 11.14 5.06
C GLU A 30 8.66 11.02 3.57
N VAL A 31 7.38 10.93 3.20
CA VAL A 31 6.95 10.86 1.80
C VAL A 31 6.86 12.29 1.25
N PRO A 32 7.51 12.59 0.10
CA PRO A 32 7.51 13.95 -0.45
C PRO A 32 6.21 14.29 -1.20
N ASP A 33 5.09 14.19 -0.52
CA ASP A 33 3.76 14.51 -1.03
C ASP A 33 2.89 14.90 0.18
N GLU A 34 2.38 16.13 0.18
CA GLU A 34 1.64 16.67 1.31
C GLU A 34 0.39 15.88 1.66
N ALA A 35 -0.34 15.40 0.65
CA ALA A 35 -1.58 14.67 0.89
C ALA A 35 -1.32 13.39 1.70
N PHE A 36 -0.23 12.71 1.41
CA PHE A 36 0.17 11.51 2.17
C PHE A 36 0.86 11.88 3.48
N ALA A 37 1.85 12.77 3.42
CA ALA A 37 2.67 13.12 4.58
C ALA A 37 1.84 13.73 5.72
N GLN A 38 0.81 14.50 5.40
CA GLN A 38 -0.07 15.14 6.38
C GLN A 38 -1.33 14.31 6.68
N LYS A 39 -1.38 13.06 6.22
CA LYS A 39 -2.49 12.12 6.48
C LYS A 39 -3.84 12.60 5.97
N MET A 40 -3.84 13.39 4.90
CA MET A 40 -5.08 13.92 4.31
C MET A 40 -5.94 12.85 3.65
N VAL A 41 -5.32 11.78 3.17
CA VAL A 41 -6.02 10.67 2.48
C VAL A 41 -6.22 9.45 3.38
N GLY A 42 -5.67 9.47 4.58
CA GLY A 42 -5.74 8.38 5.54
C GLY A 42 -4.46 8.26 6.34
N ASP A 43 -4.35 7.21 7.13
CA ASP A 43 -3.18 6.97 7.97
C ASP A 43 -2.60 5.58 7.72
N GLY A 44 -1.35 5.40 8.08
CA GLY A 44 -0.60 4.16 7.92
C GLY A 44 0.89 4.43 7.99
N CYS A 45 1.62 3.89 7.02
CA CYS A 45 3.06 4.10 6.92
C CYS A 45 3.46 4.13 5.44
N ALA A 46 4.75 4.15 5.19
CA ALA A 46 5.28 4.05 3.84
C ALA A 46 6.44 3.03 3.81
N ILE A 47 6.80 2.62 2.62
CA ILE A 47 7.94 1.74 2.39
C ILE A 47 8.87 2.38 1.39
N GLU A 48 10.16 2.38 1.70
CA GLU A 48 11.21 2.67 0.73
C GLU A 48 11.57 1.33 0.08
N PRO A 49 11.11 1.08 -1.17
CA PRO A 49 11.12 -0.28 -1.71
C PRO A 49 12.48 -0.75 -2.18
N ASP A 50 12.71 -2.04 -2.02
CA ASP A 50 13.74 -2.78 -2.73
C ASP A 50 13.13 -3.43 -3.97
N LYS A 51 13.94 -4.17 -4.72
CA LYS A 51 13.48 -4.94 -5.87
C LYS A 51 12.48 -6.01 -5.46
N GLY A 52 11.54 -6.30 -6.33
CA GLY A 52 10.60 -7.39 -6.05
C GLY A 52 9.25 -7.27 -6.72
N ILE A 53 8.27 -7.77 -6.02
CA ILE A 53 6.88 -7.88 -6.48
C ILE A 53 6.00 -7.30 -5.39
N ILE A 54 4.97 -6.57 -5.80
CA ILE A 54 3.92 -6.12 -4.88
C ILE A 54 2.98 -7.29 -4.65
N CYS A 55 2.84 -7.67 -3.38
CA CYS A 55 1.96 -8.76 -2.94
C CYS A 55 0.84 -8.21 -2.08
N SER A 56 -0.22 -8.99 -1.90
CA SER A 56 -1.33 -8.56 -1.05
C SER A 56 -0.89 -8.45 0.41
N PRO A 57 -1.19 -7.31 1.05
CA PRO A 57 -0.91 -7.11 2.48
C PRO A 57 -2.00 -7.66 3.39
N ILE A 58 -3.12 -8.14 2.83
CA ILE A 58 -4.31 -8.54 3.58
C ILE A 58 -4.99 -9.76 2.96
N ASP A 59 -5.84 -10.40 3.76
CA ASP A 59 -6.87 -11.29 3.26
C ASP A 59 -8.14 -10.47 3.03
N GLY A 60 -8.80 -10.66 1.91
CA GLY A 60 -10.02 -9.93 1.58
C GLY A 60 -10.23 -9.82 0.08
N GLN A 61 -10.43 -8.60 -0.39
CA GLN A 61 -10.69 -8.32 -1.81
C GLN A 61 -9.66 -7.37 -2.38
N LEU A 62 -9.11 -7.73 -3.52
CA LEU A 62 -8.41 -6.80 -4.40
C LEU A 62 -9.51 -6.09 -5.21
N MET A 63 -9.79 -4.84 -4.85
CA MET A 63 -10.92 -4.11 -5.42
C MET A 63 -10.61 -3.52 -6.79
N ASN A 64 -9.42 -2.95 -6.94
CA ASN A 64 -9.03 -2.28 -8.17
C ASN A 64 -7.52 -2.17 -8.29
N ILE A 65 -7.04 -2.29 -9.52
CA ILE A 65 -5.67 -1.94 -9.90
C ILE A 65 -5.81 -0.77 -10.87
N PHE A 66 -5.14 0.34 -10.60
CA PHE A 66 -5.22 1.50 -11.48
C PHE A 66 -4.68 1.14 -12.86
N PRO A 67 -5.22 1.73 -13.94
CA PRO A 67 -4.77 1.40 -15.31
C PRO A 67 -3.27 1.53 -15.53
N THR A 68 -2.62 2.43 -14.79
CA THR A 68 -1.17 2.62 -14.83
C THR A 68 -0.40 1.70 -13.87
N ASN A 69 -1.10 0.77 -13.21
CA ASN A 69 -0.55 -0.29 -12.35
C ASN A 69 0.26 0.19 -11.12
N HIS A 70 0.26 1.49 -10.82
CA HIS A 70 1.06 2.03 -9.71
C HIS A 70 0.29 2.10 -8.37
N ALA A 71 -1.02 1.92 -8.40
CA ALA A 71 -1.85 2.00 -7.20
C ALA A 71 -2.86 0.86 -7.17
N ILE A 72 -3.08 0.32 -5.98
CA ILE A 72 -3.93 -0.84 -5.76
C ILE A 72 -4.84 -0.57 -4.57
N ILE A 73 -6.14 -0.85 -4.74
CA ILE A 73 -7.13 -0.67 -3.68
C ILE A 73 -7.60 -2.01 -3.18
N PHE A 74 -7.61 -2.18 -1.86
CA PHE A 74 -8.02 -3.38 -1.17
C PHE A 74 -9.15 -3.10 -0.19
N GLU A 75 -9.94 -4.13 0.09
CA GLU A 75 -10.87 -4.13 1.21
C GLU A 75 -10.62 -5.37 2.05
N THR A 76 -10.41 -5.18 3.35
CA THR A 76 -10.21 -6.31 4.26
C THR A 76 -11.56 -7.01 4.52
N ILE A 77 -11.50 -8.24 5.06
CA ILE A 77 -12.71 -8.97 5.47
C ILE A 77 -13.55 -8.13 6.45
N ASP A 78 -12.88 -7.32 7.27
CA ASP A 78 -13.54 -6.48 8.27
C ASP A 78 -14.04 -5.14 7.73
N GLY A 79 -13.91 -4.90 6.43
CA GLY A 79 -14.44 -3.69 5.80
C GLY A 79 -13.52 -2.47 5.84
N LEU A 80 -12.24 -2.64 6.15
CA LEU A 80 -11.27 -1.55 6.05
C LEU A 80 -10.84 -1.37 4.61
N GLU A 81 -10.84 -0.13 4.15
CA GLU A 81 -10.40 0.23 2.81
C GLU A 81 -8.96 0.72 2.85
N MET A 82 -8.11 0.15 2.02
CA MET A 82 -6.72 0.57 1.98
C MET A 82 -6.20 0.72 0.56
N ILE A 83 -5.17 1.55 0.44
CA ILE A 83 -4.47 1.77 -0.82
C ILE A 83 -2.97 1.50 -0.62
N VAL A 84 -2.39 0.82 -1.59
CA VAL A 84 -0.94 0.70 -1.76
C VAL A 84 -0.59 1.55 -2.98
N HIS A 85 0.15 2.63 -2.77
CA HIS A 85 0.51 3.57 -3.84
C HIS A 85 2.03 3.52 -4.06
N PHE A 86 2.45 2.97 -5.20
CA PHE A 86 3.89 2.81 -5.46
C PHE A 86 4.49 4.13 -5.93
N GLY A 87 5.34 4.71 -5.10
CA GLY A 87 6.06 5.95 -5.41
C GLY A 87 5.16 7.18 -5.47
N ILE A 88 5.74 8.29 -5.91
CA ILE A 88 5.07 9.58 -6.04
C ILE A 88 5.11 10.01 -7.50
N ASP A 89 3.99 10.51 -8.01
CA ASP A 89 3.80 10.91 -9.41
C ASP A 89 4.04 9.77 -10.42
N THR A 90 3.96 8.55 -9.98
CA THR A 90 4.18 7.35 -10.81
C THR A 90 3.14 7.19 -11.92
N VAL A 91 1.98 7.83 -11.79
CA VAL A 91 0.97 7.87 -12.85
C VAL A 91 1.56 8.42 -14.16
N LYS A 92 2.55 9.29 -14.08
CA LYS A 92 3.22 9.91 -15.23
C LYS A 92 4.02 8.92 -16.07
N LEU A 93 4.37 7.76 -15.51
CA LEU A 93 5.08 6.70 -16.22
C LEU A 93 4.19 5.93 -17.18
N ASP A 94 2.87 6.11 -17.08
CA ASP A 94 1.88 5.44 -17.93
C ASP A 94 2.04 3.91 -17.95
N GLY A 95 2.36 3.35 -16.78
CA GLY A 95 2.52 1.91 -16.60
C GLY A 95 3.92 1.38 -16.86
N LYS A 96 4.85 2.19 -17.32
CA LYS A 96 6.25 1.76 -17.54
C LYS A 96 6.87 1.28 -16.24
N GLY A 97 7.51 0.11 -16.30
CA GLY A 97 8.17 -0.48 -15.16
C GLY A 97 7.26 -1.36 -14.30
N PHE A 98 5.99 -1.47 -14.66
CA PHE A 98 5.01 -2.29 -13.94
C PHE A 98 4.41 -3.36 -14.86
N GLN A 99 4.24 -4.56 -14.31
CA GLN A 99 3.57 -5.65 -15.00
C GLN A 99 2.48 -6.24 -14.10
N LYS A 100 1.24 -6.15 -14.53
CA LYS A 100 0.11 -6.71 -13.79
C LYS A 100 0.14 -8.23 -13.89
N LEU A 101 0.06 -8.92 -12.75
CA LEU A 101 0.13 -10.38 -12.67
C LEU A 101 -1.22 -11.04 -12.45
N ARG A 102 -2.24 -10.27 -12.04
CA ARG A 102 -3.58 -10.80 -11.81
C ARG A 102 -4.63 -9.69 -11.91
N GLU A 103 -5.89 -10.11 -11.97
CA GLU A 103 -7.04 -9.22 -11.97
C GLU A 103 -7.61 -9.04 -10.55
N ALA A 104 -8.56 -8.09 -10.39
CA ALA A 104 -9.29 -7.89 -9.15
C ALA A 104 -10.08 -9.15 -8.76
N GLY A 105 -10.37 -9.29 -7.47
CA GLY A 105 -11.10 -10.42 -6.92
C GLY A 105 -10.62 -10.80 -5.53
N PRO A 106 -11.10 -11.95 -5.01
CA PRO A 106 -10.66 -12.45 -3.71
C PRO A 106 -9.16 -12.64 -3.66
N ILE A 107 -8.54 -12.29 -2.53
CA ILE A 107 -7.09 -12.31 -2.41
C ILE A 107 -6.68 -12.71 -1.00
N LYS A 108 -5.46 -13.25 -0.88
CA LYS A 108 -4.86 -13.62 0.40
C LYS A 108 -3.49 -12.97 0.55
N VAL A 109 -3.09 -12.76 1.79
CA VAL A 109 -1.75 -12.25 2.12
C VAL A 109 -0.70 -13.03 1.32
N GLY A 110 0.20 -12.28 0.67
CA GLY A 110 1.31 -12.85 -0.08
C GLY A 110 1.01 -13.16 -1.54
N ASP A 111 -0.25 -13.09 -1.97
CA ASP A 111 -0.58 -13.28 -3.39
C ASP A 111 0.08 -12.19 -4.24
N GLU A 112 0.75 -12.57 -5.30
CA GLU A 112 1.47 -11.64 -6.17
C GLU A 112 0.51 -10.86 -7.07
N ILE A 113 0.73 -9.54 -7.15
CA ILE A 113 -0.18 -8.65 -7.89
C ILE A 113 0.51 -7.91 -9.02
N ILE A 114 1.61 -7.22 -8.72
CA ILE A 114 2.34 -6.39 -9.68
C ILE A 114 3.83 -6.67 -9.56
N LYS A 115 4.45 -6.99 -10.69
CA LYS A 115 5.91 -7.04 -10.78
C LYS A 115 6.39 -5.65 -11.18
N TYR A 116 7.37 -5.10 -10.46
CA TYR A 116 7.92 -3.79 -10.77
C TYR A 116 9.41 -3.86 -11.03
N ASN A 117 9.87 -2.95 -11.89
CA ASN A 117 11.30 -2.78 -12.17
C ASN A 117 11.76 -1.47 -11.53
N LEU A 118 12.37 -1.58 -10.35
CA LEU A 118 12.77 -0.41 -9.57
C LEU A 118 13.75 0.49 -10.32
N ASP A 119 14.71 -0.09 -11.01
CA ASP A 119 15.72 0.68 -11.74
C ASP A 119 15.11 1.50 -12.88
N GLU A 120 14.08 0.97 -13.53
CA GLU A 120 13.36 1.67 -14.59
C GLU A 120 12.46 2.79 -14.03
N ILE A 121 11.84 2.55 -12.86
CA ILE A 121 10.89 3.48 -12.26
C ILE A 121 11.59 4.66 -11.58
N LYS A 122 12.66 4.41 -10.83
CA LYS A 122 13.29 5.40 -9.95
C LYS A 122 13.77 6.66 -10.66
N ASP A 123 14.19 6.53 -11.91
CA ASP A 123 14.71 7.67 -12.67
C ASP A 123 13.61 8.54 -13.27
N GLY A 124 12.37 8.06 -13.29
CA GLY A 124 11.25 8.77 -13.88
C GLY A 124 10.29 9.41 -12.89
N VAL A 125 10.56 9.30 -11.59
CA VAL A 125 9.66 9.81 -10.54
C VAL A 125 10.43 10.57 -9.47
N PRO A 126 9.75 11.51 -8.76
CA PRO A 126 10.38 12.26 -7.66
C PRO A 126 10.80 11.36 -6.51
N SER A 127 10.09 10.28 -6.25
CA SER A 127 10.36 9.35 -5.15
C SER A 127 9.73 8.00 -5.43
N THR A 128 10.42 6.94 -5.01
CA THR A 128 9.85 5.58 -5.01
C THR A 128 9.22 5.22 -3.67
N ARG A 129 9.29 6.10 -2.67
CA ARG A 129 8.65 5.88 -1.37
C ARG A 129 7.16 5.66 -1.57
N SER A 130 6.66 4.57 -1.01
CA SER A 130 5.33 4.04 -1.34
C SER A 130 4.41 4.04 -0.14
N PRO A 131 3.40 4.93 -0.11
CA PRO A 131 2.42 4.96 0.98
C PRO A 131 1.56 3.69 1.03
N ILE A 132 1.32 3.22 2.26
CA ILE A 132 0.42 2.12 2.58
C ILE A 132 -0.59 2.69 3.57
N ILE A 133 -1.83 2.88 3.13
CA ILE A 133 -2.77 3.76 3.84
C ILE A 133 -4.11 3.08 4.04
N ILE A 134 -4.72 3.31 5.21
CA ILE A 134 -6.12 3.02 5.48
C ILE A 134 -6.90 4.31 5.26
N ASN A 135 -7.91 4.27 4.38
CA ASN A 135 -8.69 5.43 3.98
C ASN A 135 -9.86 5.72 4.93
N ASN A 136 -10.57 4.69 5.40
CA ASN A 136 -11.76 4.87 6.25
C ASN A 136 -11.40 4.84 7.73
N MET A 137 -10.63 5.85 8.16
CA MET A 137 -10.09 5.97 9.52
C MET A 137 -11.16 6.09 10.61
N GLU A 138 -12.41 6.41 10.26
CA GLU A 138 -13.51 6.44 11.22
C GLU A 138 -13.79 5.07 11.85
N LYS A 139 -13.34 4.00 11.22
CA LYS A 139 -13.46 2.62 11.74
C LYS A 139 -12.26 2.19 12.58
N VAL A 140 -11.25 3.04 12.70
CA VAL A 140 -9.97 2.70 13.32
C VAL A 140 -9.81 3.46 14.64
N GLU A 141 -9.47 2.74 15.70
CA GLU A 141 -9.14 3.36 16.99
C GLU A 141 -7.69 3.81 17.02
N LYS A 142 -6.77 2.94 16.63
CA LYS A 142 -5.35 3.30 16.54
C LYS A 142 -4.61 2.38 15.58
N ILE A 143 -3.46 2.84 15.10
CA ILE A 143 -2.52 2.09 14.27
C ILE A 143 -1.21 1.97 15.02
N GLU A 144 -0.68 0.74 15.09
CA GLU A 144 0.65 0.46 15.65
C GLU A 144 1.56 -0.01 14.52
N ILE A 145 2.64 0.74 14.27
CA ILE A 145 3.62 0.36 13.24
C ILE A 145 4.61 -0.63 13.83
N LEU A 146 4.75 -1.78 13.17
CA LEU A 146 5.66 -2.86 13.54
C LEU A 146 6.83 -2.84 12.55
N SER A 147 7.97 -2.47 13.00
CA SER A 147 9.13 -2.35 12.11
C SER A 147 10.12 -3.51 12.28
#